data_a19244ceb1e0c8cad3ad775e099217c4
#
_entry.id   a19244ceb1e0c8cad3ad775e099217c4
#
_cell.length_a   1.000
_cell.length_b   1.000
_cell.length_c   1.000
_cell.angle_alpha   90.00
_cell.angle_beta   90.00
_cell.angle_gamma   90.00
#
_symmetry.space_group_name_H-M   'P 1'
#
loop_
_entity.id
_entity.type
_entity.pdbx_description
1 polymer ?
#
loop_
_entity_poly.entity_id
_entity_poly.type
_entity_poly.pdbx_seq_one_letter_code
_entity_poly.pdbx_strand_id
1 'polypeptide(L)'
;MSKYTHIRLDLLRDSFPDRPEMGPALSRQVMDEVARGERPATCRLTRPGRVVAFGRRDTVSPHYPAAIEAASGLGFPGMERIAGGRA
;
A
#
# COMPACT_ATOMS: atom_id res chain seq x y z
N MET A 1 -31.07 -19.76 -10.57
CA MET A 1 -29.93 -19.06 -11.18
C MET A 1 -29.07 -18.46 -10.07
N SER A 2 -27.79 -18.63 -10.18
CA SER A 2 -26.89 -18.05 -9.19
C SER A 2 -26.89 -16.52 -9.31
N LYS A 3 -26.91 -15.86 -8.19
CA LYS A 3 -26.72 -14.42 -8.08
C LYS A 3 -25.30 -14.00 -8.47
N TYR A 4 -24.36 -14.95 -8.34
CA TYR A 4 -22.96 -14.70 -8.60
C TYR A 4 -22.56 -15.38 -9.91
N THR A 5 -22.05 -14.61 -10.83
CA THR A 5 -21.46 -15.13 -12.07
C THR A 5 -19.96 -15.25 -11.90
N HIS A 6 -19.31 -15.84 -12.90
CA HIS A 6 -17.84 -15.90 -12.89
C HIS A 6 -17.29 -14.48 -13.00
N ILE A 7 -16.48 -14.11 -12.00
CA ILE A 7 -15.77 -12.85 -12.00
C ILE A 7 -14.30 -13.16 -12.15
N ARG A 8 -13.67 -12.54 -13.14
CA ARG A 8 -12.23 -12.65 -13.31
C ARG A 8 -11.54 -11.82 -12.24
N LEU A 9 -10.65 -12.46 -11.52
CA LEU A 9 -9.82 -11.82 -10.52
C LEU A 9 -8.37 -12.15 -10.82
N ASP A 10 -7.58 -11.14 -11.12
CA ASP A 10 -6.16 -11.33 -11.29
C ASP A 10 -5.47 -11.39 -9.92
N LEU A 11 -4.51 -12.27 -9.80
CA LEU A 11 -3.67 -12.36 -8.60
C LEU A 11 -2.27 -11.86 -8.94
N LEU A 12 -1.84 -10.83 -8.25
CA LEU A 12 -0.52 -10.25 -8.41
C LEU A 12 0.29 -10.51 -7.14
N ARG A 13 1.46 -11.11 -7.31
CA ARG A 13 2.40 -11.33 -6.22
C ARG A 13 3.65 -10.52 -6.44
N ASP A 14 4.08 -9.82 -5.42
CA ASP A 14 5.28 -9.00 -5.52
C ASP A 14 5.97 -8.84 -4.16
N SER A 15 7.20 -8.38 -4.21
CA SER A 15 7.96 -8.04 -3.01
C SER A 15 9.05 -7.06 -3.39
N PHE A 16 9.20 -6.01 -2.59
CA PHE A 16 10.21 -4.98 -2.80
C PHE A 16 10.93 -4.71 -1.47
N PRO A 17 11.70 -5.68 -0.95
CA PRO A 17 12.29 -5.55 0.39
C PRO A 17 13.28 -4.40 0.51
N ASP A 18 13.99 -4.06 -0.57
CA ASP A 18 14.99 -3.00 -0.57
C ASP A 18 14.44 -1.64 -1.02
N ARG A 19 13.21 -1.63 -1.51
CA ARG A 19 12.56 -0.42 -2.02
C ARG A 19 11.09 -0.42 -1.59
N PRO A 20 10.84 -0.18 -0.30
CA PRO A 20 9.48 -0.28 0.25
C PRO A 20 8.48 0.68 -0.40
N GLU A 21 8.95 1.78 -0.97
CA GLU A 21 8.09 2.75 -1.67
C GLU A 21 7.46 2.18 -2.94
N MET A 22 8.02 1.11 -3.48
CA MET A 22 7.48 0.47 -4.69
C MET A 22 6.14 -0.22 -4.44
N GLY A 23 5.91 -0.73 -3.23
CA GLY A 23 4.65 -1.37 -2.88
C GLY A 23 3.44 -0.45 -3.05
N PRO A 24 3.40 0.69 -2.35
CA PRO A 24 2.33 1.67 -2.52
C PRO A 24 2.22 2.22 -3.94
N ALA A 25 3.33 2.43 -4.63
CA ALA A 25 3.32 2.91 -6.00
C ALA A 25 2.63 1.92 -6.93
N LEU A 26 2.95 0.63 -6.80
CA LEU A 26 2.31 -0.42 -7.57
C LEU A 26 0.82 -0.54 -7.24
N SER A 27 0.47 -0.45 -5.97
CA SER A 27 -0.94 -0.47 -5.55
C SER A 27 -1.73 0.65 -6.21
N ARG A 28 -1.18 1.85 -6.24
CA ARG A 28 -1.83 2.99 -6.88
C ARG A 28 -1.99 2.78 -8.37
N GLN A 29 -0.95 2.30 -9.04
CA GLN A 29 -1.02 2.03 -10.47
C GLN A 29 -2.09 0.99 -10.80
N VAL A 30 -2.12 -0.12 -10.07
CA VAL A 30 -3.12 -1.17 -10.27
C VAL A 30 -4.52 -0.62 -10.02
N MET A 31 -4.72 0.15 -8.97
CA MET A 31 -6.00 0.74 -8.65
C MET A 31 -6.50 1.66 -9.77
N ASP A 32 -5.61 2.49 -10.30
CA ASP A 32 -5.95 3.39 -11.40
C ASP A 32 -6.30 2.61 -12.67
N GLU A 33 -5.56 1.55 -12.98
CA GLU A 33 -5.84 0.71 -14.16
C GLU A 33 -7.19 0.00 -14.04
N VAL A 34 -7.51 -0.51 -12.85
CA VAL A 34 -8.81 -1.14 -12.60
C VAL A 34 -9.93 -0.10 -12.74
N ALA A 35 -9.73 1.09 -12.19
CA ALA A 35 -10.73 2.16 -12.27
C ALA A 35 -10.99 2.60 -13.70
N ARG A 36 -9.98 2.55 -14.58
CA ARG A 36 -10.11 2.92 -15.97
C ARG A 36 -10.59 1.77 -16.87
N GLY A 37 -10.82 0.61 -16.29
CA GLY A 37 -11.23 -0.58 -17.05
C GLY A 37 -10.11 -1.20 -17.88
N GLU A 38 -8.86 -0.83 -17.63
CA GLU A 38 -7.70 -1.35 -18.35
C GLU A 38 -7.24 -2.68 -17.81
N ARG A 39 -7.73 -3.06 -16.64
CA ARG A 39 -7.35 -4.27 -15.93
C ARG A 39 -8.56 -4.79 -15.16
N PRO A 40 -8.78 -6.11 -15.08
CA PRO A 40 -9.83 -6.66 -14.22
C PRO A 40 -9.53 -6.42 -12.76
N ALA A 41 -10.52 -6.66 -11.90
CA ALA A 41 -10.32 -6.63 -10.45
C ALA A 41 -9.08 -7.44 -10.09
N THR A 42 -8.27 -6.91 -9.20
CA THR A 42 -6.96 -7.48 -8.89
C THR A 42 -6.78 -7.60 -7.38
N CYS A 43 -6.35 -8.78 -6.96
CA CYS A 43 -5.90 -9.01 -5.60
C CYS A 43 -4.38 -9.01 -5.60
N ARG A 44 -3.78 -8.22 -4.74
CA ARG A 44 -2.33 -8.15 -4.63
C ARG A 44 -1.87 -8.74 -3.31
N LEU A 45 -1.00 -9.74 -3.39
CA LEU A 45 -0.32 -10.30 -2.24
C LEU A 45 1.11 -9.81 -2.25
N THR A 46 1.51 -9.16 -1.18
CA THR A 46 2.86 -8.61 -1.09
C THR A 46 3.51 -8.96 0.23
N ARG A 47 4.82 -9.08 0.20
CA ARG A 47 5.63 -9.17 1.40
C ARG A 47 6.41 -7.87 1.50
N PRO A 48 5.98 -6.94 2.34
CA PRO A 48 6.65 -5.65 2.45
C PRO A 48 8.03 -5.81 3.09
N GLY A 49 8.92 -4.89 2.77
CA GLY A 49 10.16 -4.74 3.49
C GLY A 49 9.91 -4.08 4.86
N ARG A 50 11.00 -3.71 5.53
CA ARG A 50 10.91 -2.99 6.80
C ARG A 50 10.41 -1.58 6.53
N VAL A 51 9.22 -1.28 7.04
CA VAL A 51 8.58 0.01 6.78
C VAL A 51 7.53 0.27 7.85
N VAL A 52 7.35 1.53 8.19
CA VAL A 52 6.18 1.98 8.96
C VAL A 52 5.32 2.79 8.02
N ALA A 53 4.09 2.33 7.82
CA ALA A 53 3.14 2.99 6.93
C ALA A 53 2.25 3.94 7.74
N PHE A 54 2.40 5.24 7.50
CA PHE A 54 1.61 6.25 8.20
C PHE A 54 0.41 6.63 7.35
N GLY A 55 -0.75 6.75 8.00
CA GLY A 55 -1.95 7.25 7.37
C GLY A 55 -1.92 8.77 7.30
N ARG A 56 -2.85 9.34 6.54
CA ARG A 56 -2.93 10.78 6.38
C ARG A 56 -3.12 11.52 7.71
N ARG A 57 -3.90 10.94 8.62
CA ARG A 57 -4.13 11.55 9.93
C ARG A 57 -2.87 11.59 10.78
N ASP A 58 -1.98 10.62 10.59
CA ASP A 58 -0.71 10.60 11.29
C ASP A 58 0.19 11.73 10.81
N THR A 59 0.17 12.02 9.50
CA THR A 59 1.04 13.03 8.90
C THR A 59 0.74 14.45 9.36
N VAL A 60 -0.46 14.70 9.84
CA VAL A 60 -0.85 16.03 10.35
C VAL A 60 -0.67 16.14 11.87
N SER A 61 -0.22 15.07 12.52
CA SER A 61 0.08 15.10 13.94
C SER A 61 1.35 15.91 14.21
N PRO A 62 1.38 16.71 15.30
CA PRO A 62 2.60 17.43 15.66
C PRO A 62 3.76 16.50 16.05
N HIS A 63 3.47 15.23 16.33
CA HIS A 63 4.48 14.24 16.69
C HIS A 63 4.99 13.45 15.48
N TYR A 64 4.48 13.73 14.29
CA TYR A 64 4.85 12.98 13.10
C TYR A 64 6.35 13.03 12.77
N PRO A 65 7.01 14.19 12.79
CA PRO A 65 8.47 14.24 12.53
C PRO A 65 9.28 13.36 13.47
N ALA A 66 8.93 13.36 14.76
CA ALA A 66 9.62 12.53 15.75
C ALA A 66 9.35 11.05 15.52
N ALA A 67 8.13 10.68 15.11
CA ALA A 67 7.77 9.29 14.82
C ALA A 67 8.55 8.77 13.62
N ILE A 68 8.68 9.56 12.56
CA ILE A 68 9.46 9.19 11.37
C ILE A 68 10.92 8.97 11.75
N GLU A 69 11.48 9.89 12.51
CA GLU A 69 12.87 9.80 12.91
C GLU A 69 13.13 8.56 13.77
N ALA A 70 12.25 8.28 14.74
CA ALA A 70 12.36 7.11 15.59
C ALA A 70 12.28 5.81 14.78
N ALA A 71 11.34 5.72 13.86
CA ALA A 71 11.19 4.54 13.00
C ALA A 71 12.43 4.35 12.13
N SER A 72 12.92 5.41 11.52
CA SER A 72 14.11 5.38 10.67
C SER A 72 15.33 4.93 11.46
N GLY A 73 15.48 5.40 12.68
CA GLY A 73 16.58 5.01 13.57
C GLY A 73 16.57 3.52 13.93
N LEU A 74 15.41 2.87 13.84
CA LEU A 74 15.26 1.44 14.08
C LEU A 74 15.33 0.62 12.80
N GLY A 75 15.61 1.24 11.67
CA GLY A 75 15.71 0.56 10.38
C GLY A 75 14.37 0.36 9.67
N PHE A 76 13.34 1.11 10.08
CA PHE A 76 12.01 1.06 9.46
C PHE A 76 11.68 2.43 8.87
N PRO A 77 12.06 2.69 7.61
CA PRO A 77 11.73 3.97 7.00
C PRO A 77 10.22 4.18 7.00
N GLY A 78 9.81 5.43 7.24
CA GLY A 78 8.41 5.81 7.20
C GLY A 78 7.94 6.07 5.79
N MET A 79 6.68 5.77 5.52
CA MET A 79 6.03 6.13 4.28
C MET A 79 4.56 6.44 4.54
N GLU A 80 3.96 7.23 3.65
CA GLU A 80 2.55 7.55 3.75
C GLU A 80 1.73 6.54 2.96
N ARG A 81 0.67 6.02 3.58
CA ARG A 81 -0.26 5.12 2.89
C ARG A 81 -1.18 5.90 1.97
N ILE A 82 -1.64 5.22 0.91
CA ILE A 82 -2.65 5.78 0.02
C ILE A 82 -4.06 5.60 0.56
N ALA A 83 -4.27 4.67 1.49
CA ALA A 83 -5.54 4.42 2.14
C ALA A 83 -5.57 5.07 3.52
N GLY A 84 -6.75 5.38 4.04
CA GLY A 84 -6.90 5.99 5.34
C GLY A 84 -6.54 5.06 6.50
N GLY A 85 -6.65 5.60 7.72
CA GLY A 85 -6.35 4.89 8.95
C GLY A 85 -5.08 5.41 9.62
N ARG A 86 -4.72 4.78 10.74
CA ARG A 86 -3.51 5.13 11.50
C ARG A 86 -2.51 4.00 11.46
N ALA A 87 -1.27 4.34 11.69
CA ALA A 87 -0.20 3.36 11.80
C ALA A 87 -0.39 2.44 13.01
#